data_0f1887307471ac1e9695c38b77eb2ef7
#
_entry.id   0f1887307471ac1e9695c38b77eb2ef7
#
_cell.length_a   1.000
_cell.length_b   1.000
_cell.length_c   1.000
_cell.angle_alpha   90.00
_cell.angle_beta   90.00
_cell.angle_gamma   90.00
#
_symmetry.space_group_name_H-M   'P 1'
#
loop_
_entity.id
_entity.type
_entity.pdbx_description
1 polymer ?
#
loop_
_entity_poly.entity_id
_entity_poly.type
_entity_poly.pdbx_seq_one_letter_code
_entity_poly.pdbx_strand_id
1 'polypeptide(L)'
;MLIVVTGVSGSGKSEYAEQICCKLSGDRKKYYIATMQPYGEEGKKRILRHHRLRSGKGFETIEQYMHIGEAAERISNKPVVLLECMSNLLANECFEKGGNPDNIIDECMKLYQVCGHLVIVTNEVFFDGCEYDTDTKNYIKRLGRLNIQLAKKADAVVEVVYSIPVFHKGKNILEDKIRNRNRLISNINRSRNRQITNINKILKI
;
A
#
# COMPACT_ATOMS: atom_id res chain seq x y z
N MET A 1 -10.44 0.67 4.82
CA MET A 1 -9.71 -0.49 5.41
C MET A 1 -8.24 -0.15 5.48
N LEU A 2 -7.61 -0.58 6.56
CA LEU A 2 -6.16 -0.62 6.72
C LEU A 2 -5.68 -2.05 6.47
N ILE A 3 -4.76 -2.23 5.51
CA ILE A 3 -4.25 -3.54 5.09
C ILE A 3 -2.74 -3.52 5.19
N VAL A 4 -2.16 -4.51 5.85
CA VAL A 4 -0.71 -4.70 5.93
C VAL A 4 -0.31 -5.88 5.06
N VAL A 5 0.66 -5.66 4.18
CA VAL A 5 1.25 -6.68 3.31
C VAL A 5 2.72 -6.83 3.68
N THR A 6 3.12 -8.01 4.13
CA THR A 6 4.49 -8.32 4.54
C THR A 6 5.11 -9.42 3.70
N GLY A 7 6.40 -9.67 3.89
CA GLY A 7 7.16 -10.75 3.27
C GLY A 7 8.62 -10.37 3.05
N VAL A 8 9.44 -11.37 2.73
CA VAL A 8 10.87 -11.19 2.46
C VAL A 8 11.13 -10.44 1.15
N SER A 9 12.36 -9.97 0.95
CA SER A 9 12.75 -9.34 -0.31
C SER A 9 12.52 -10.28 -1.49
N GLY A 10 11.92 -9.78 -2.58
CA GLY A 10 11.64 -10.58 -3.77
C GLY A 10 10.42 -11.52 -3.66
N SER A 11 9.67 -11.53 -2.56
CA SER A 11 8.52 -12.43 -2.37
C SER A 11 7.31 -12.16 -3.28
N GLY A 12 7.26 -11.04 -4.02
CA GLY A 12 6.10 -10.61 -4.80
C GLY A 12 5.13 -9.69 -4.04
N LYS A 13 5.44 -9.30 -2.79
CA LYS A 13 4.56 -8.48 -1.94
C LYS A 13 4.16 -7.14 -2.55
N SER A 14 5.07 -6.43 -3.23
CA SER A 14 4.78 -5.15 -3.87
C SER A 14 3.74 -5.30 -4.96
N GLU A 15 3.92 -6.26 -5.85
CA GLU A 15 2.96 -6.56 -6.92
C GLU A 15 1.59 -6.95 -6.36
N TYR A 16 1.56 -7.79 -5.33
CA TYR A 16 0.32 -8.19 -4.66
C TYR A 16 -0.39 -6.98 -4.02
N ALA A 17 0.34 -6.08 -3.35
CA ALA A 17 -0.20 -4.87 -2.76
C ALA A 17 -0.79 -3.92 -3.81
N GLU A 18 -0.10 -3.74 -4.95
CA GLU A 18 -0.63 -2.98 -6.09
C GLU A 18 -1.92 -3.59 -6.66
N GLN A 19 -1.98 -4.92 -6.79
CA GLN A 19 -3.19 -5.64 -7.24
C GLN A 19 -4.36 -5.43 -6.28
N ILE A 20 -4.12 -5.46 -4.96
CA ILE A 20 -5.15 -5.15 -3.95
C ILE A 20 -5.65 -3.72 -4.14
N CYS A 21 -4.75 -2.75 -4.28
CA CYS A 21 -5.13 -1.35 -4.51
C CYS A 21 -5.99 -1.20 -5.76
N CYS A 22 -5.62 -1.83 -6.87
CA CYS A 22 -6.40 -1.80 -8.10
C CYS A 22 -7.79 -2.45 -7.92
N LYS A 23 -7.88 -3.58 -7.22
CA LYS A 23 -9.14 -4.25 -6.92
C LYS A 23 -10.06 -3.42 -6.01
N LEU A 24 -9.50 -2.63 -5.10
CA LEU A 24 -10.24 -1.80 -4.15
C LEU A 24 -10.60 -0.42 -4.69
N SER A 25 -9.85 0.11 -5.67
CA SER A 25 -10.02 1.48 -6.12
C SER A 25 -11.32 1.74 -6.91
N GLY A 26 -11.61 0.91 -7.92
CA GLY A 26 -12.60 1.23 -8.96
C GLY A 26 -12.29 2.58 -9.60
N ASP A 27 -13.25 3.51 -9.52
CA ASP A 27 -13.11 4.86 -10.10
C ASP A 27 -12.36 5.85 -9.18
N ARG A 28 -11.96 5.40 -7.96
CA ARG A 28 -11.21 6.26 -7.04
C ARG A 28 -9.78 6.41 -7.51
N LYS A 29 -9.22 7.59 -7.25
CA LYS A 29 -7.78 7.82 -7.42
C LYS A 29 -6.96 6.82 -6.61
N LYS A 30 -5.80 6.48 -7.12
CA LYS A 30 -4.78 5.66 -6.45
C LYS A 30 -3.53 6.49 -6.27
N TYR A 31 -3.06 6.58 -5.03
CA TYR A 31 -1.77 7.19 -4.71
C TYR A 31 -0.78 6.13 -4.30
N TYR A 32 0.46 6.33 -4.71
CA TYR A 32 1.61 5.56 -4.26
C TYR A 32 2.53 6.50 -3.49
N ILE A 33 2.69 6.26 -2.21
CA ILE A 33 3.63 7.00 -1.38
C ILE A 33 4.97 6.27 -1.41
N ALA A 34 5.97 6.88 -2.04
CA ALA A 34 7.31 6.37 -2.17
C ALA A 34 8.15 6.85 -0.99
N THR A 35 8.64 5.91 -0.18
CA THR A 35 9.50 6.20 0.96
C THR A 35 10.98 5.93 0.69
N MET A 36 11.31 5.32 -0.46
CA MET A 36 12.70 5.01 -0.82
C MET A 36 13.40 6.24 -1.37
N GLN A 37 14.48 6.66 -0.72
CA GLN A 37 15.35 7.71 -1.22
C GLN A 37 16.25 7.18 -2.35
N PRO A 38 16.58 8.00 -3.37
CA PRO A 38 17.36 7.58 -4.54
C PRO A 38 18.89 7.51 -4.25
N TYR A 39 19.29 6.82 -3.18
CA TYR A 39 20.69 6.67 -2.84
C TYR A 39 21.40 5.69 -3.77
N GLY A 40 22.50 6.14 -4.36
CA GLY A 40 23.37 5.34 -5.20
C GLY A 40 22.70 4.78 -6.46
N GLU A 41 23.46 4.04 -7.26
CA GLU A 41 22.93 3.46 -8.51
C GLU A 41 21.95 2.30 -8.25
N GLU A 42 22.12 1.57 -7.16
CA GLU A 42 21.21 0.47 -6.81
C GLU A 42 19.85 1.01 -6.38
N GLY A 43 19.79 2.06 -5.58
CA GLY A 43 18.56 2.74 -5.17
C GLY A 43 17.79 3.25 -6.39
N LYS A 44 18.47 3.92 -7.33
CA LYS A 44 17.89 4.37 -8.60
C LYS A 44 17.31 3.21 -9.43
N LYS A 45 18.04 2.09 -9.55
CA LYS A 45 17.56 0.89 -10.27
C LYS A 45 16.30 0.30 -9.63
N ARG A 46 16.23 0.25 -8.29
CA ARG A 46 15.05 -0.22 -7.56
C ARG A 46 13.85 0.70 -7.80
N ILE A 47 14.03 2.02 -7.72
CA ILE A 47 12.98 3.00 -8.00
C ILE A 47 12.46 2.83 -9.43
N LEU A 48 13.35 2.74 -10.43
CA LEU A 48 12.96 2.51 -11.83
C LEU A 48 12.17 1.20 -12.01
N ARG A 49 12.57 0.12 -11.33
CA ARG A 49 11.82 -1.14 -11.33
C ARG A 49 10.39 -0.95 -10.78
N HIS A 50 10.24 -0.26 -9.65
CA HIS A 50 8.94 0.02 -9.06
C HIS A 50 8.08 0.93 -9.96
N HIS A 51 8.68 1.91 -10.64
CA HIS A 51 7.98 2.73 -11.64
C HIS A 51 7.45 1.88 -12.80
N ARG A 52 8.26 0.96 -13.33
CA ARG A 52 7.83 0.05 -14.41
C ARG A 52 6.70 -0.87 -13.99
N LEU A 53 6.76 -1.44 -12.79
CA LEU A 53 5.70 -2.31 -12.24
C LEU A 53 4.36 -1.58 -12.10
N ARG A 54 4.38 -0.28 -11.79
CA ARG A 54 3.17 0.56 -11.66
C ARG A 54 2.68 1.18 -12.96
N SER A 55 3.50 1.12 -14.02
CA SER A 55 3.13 1.69 -15.32
C SER A 55 1.80 1.11 -15.81
N GLY A 56 0.90 1.97 -16.24
CA GLY A 56 -0.44 1.58 -16.72
C GLY A 56 -1.46 1.24 -15.64
N LYS A 57 -1.07 1.19 -14.35
CA LYS A 57 -2.02 0.92 -13.23
C LYS A 57 -2.71 2.17 -12.70
N GLY A 58 -2.37 3.37 -13.19
CA GLY A 58 -3.03 4.64 -12.85
C GLY A 58 -2.78 5.13 -11.41
N PHE A 59 -1.59 4.90 -10.88
CA PHE A 59 -1.14 5.49 -9.61
C PHE A 59 -0.53 6.87 -9.84
N GLU A 60 -0.91 7.85 -9.01
CA GLU A 60 -0.19 9.10 -8.82
C GLU A 60 0.88 8.89 -7.74
N THR A 61 2.14 9.21 -8.00
CA THR A 61 3.24 9.03 -7.04
C THR A 61 3.41 10.28 -6.19
N ILE A 62 3.48 10.10 -4.88
CA ILE A 62 3.87 11.09 -3.89
C ILE A 62 5.20 10.62 -3.29
N GLU A 63 6.27 11.36 -3.54
CA GLU A 63 7.54 11.13 -2.85
C GLU A 63 7.45 11.77 -1.46
N GLN A 64 7.54 10.92 -0.42
CA GLN A 64 7.50 11.34 0.98
C GLN A 64 8.39 10.38 1.77
N TYR A 65 9.59 10.81 2.06
CA TYR A 65 10.62 9.96 2.66
C TYR A 65 10.55 9.90 4.18
N MET A 66 10.06 10.96 4.82
CA MET A 66 9.80 11.10 6.25
C MET A 66 8.46 11.81 6.46
N HIS A 67 7.99 11.87 7.72
CA HIS A 67 6.78 12.61 8.11
C HIS A 67 5.60 12.34 7.19
N ILE A 68 5.27 11.05 7.00
CA ILE A 68 4.27 10.63 6.00
C ILE A 68 2.86 11.19 6.26
N GLY A 69 2.60 11.66 7.47
CA GLY A 69 1.36 12.35 7.81
C GLY A 69 1.13 13.63 7.00
N GLU A 70 2.19 14.29 6.51
CA GLU A 70 2.10 15.46 5.64
C GLU A 70 1.54 15.12 4.26
N ALA A 71 1.71 13.87 3.79
CA ALA A 71 1.12 13.42 2.54
C ALA A 71 -0.42 13.51 2.57
N ALA A 72 -1.04 13.50 3.76
CA ALA A 72 -2.49 13.65 3.92
C ALA A 72 -3.03 14.96 3.33
N GLU A 73 -2.23 16.04 3.32
CA GLU A 73 -2.63 17.35 2.79
C GLU A 73 -2.74 17.36 1.26
N ARG A 74 -2.05 16.43 0.59
CA ARG A 74 -2.06 16.28 -0.87
C ARG A 74 -3.09 15.26 -1.36
N ILE A 75 -3.84 14.67 -0.44
CA ILE A 75 -4.78 13.57 -0.71
C ILE A 75 -6.22 14.05 -0.47
N SER A 76 -7.10 13.82 -1.43
CA SER A 76 -8.51 14.20 -1.36
C SER A 76 -9.43 13.07 -1.85
N ASN A 77 -10.74 13.16 -1.53
CA ASN A 77 -11.79 12.27 -2.05
C ASN A 77 -11.65 10.79 -1.66
N LYS A 78 -11.09 10.50 -0.49
CA LYS A 78 -10.96 9.14 0.07
C LYS A 78 -10.43 8.12 -0.95
N PRO A 79 -9.22 8.32 -1.49
CA PRO A 79 -8.61 7.45 -2.48
C PRO A 79 -8.17 6.11 -1.87
N VAL A 80 -7.61 5.24 -2.72
CA VAL A 80 -6.81 4.11 -2.27
C VAL A 80 -5.34 4.52 -2.27
N VAL A 81 -4.67 4.33 -1.15
CA VAL A 81 -3.26 4.70 -0.98
C VAL A 81 -2.43 3.45 -0.73
N LEU A 82 -1.32 3.35 -1.43
CA LEU A 82 -0.26 2.35 -1.22
C LEU A 82 0.96 3.04 -0.64
N LEU A 83 1.36 2.67 0.57
CA LEU A 83 2.61 3.12 1.20
C LEU A 83 3.69 2.05 1.02
N GLU A 84 4.78 2.36 0.32
CA GLU A 84 5.88 1.44 0.06
C GLU A 84 7.24 2.11 0.24
N CYS A 85 7.98 1.68 1.27
CA CYS A 85 7.65 0.67 2.26
C CYS A 85 7.97 1.17 3.67
N MET A 86 7.41 0.49 4.65
CA MET A 86 7.58 0.85 6.06
C MET A 86 9.03 0.73 6.53
N SER A 87 9.80 -0.23 6.00
CA SER A 87 11.21 -0.38 6.37
C SER A 87 12.07 0.81 5.91
N ASN A 88 11.85 1.33 4.69
CA ASN A 88 12.54 2.53 4.24
C ASN A 88 12.12 3.76 5.05
N LEU A 89 10.82 3.92 5.30
CA LEU A 89 10.33 5.01 6.13
C LEU A 89 10.99 4.99 7.51
N LEU A 90 10.97 3.84 8.19
CA LEU A 90 11.60 3.71 9.50
C LEU A 90 13.10 4.00 9.45
N ALA A 91 13.82 3.55 8.42
CA ALA A 91 15.24 3.84 8.26
C ALA A 91 15.48 5.35 8.12
N ASN A 92 14.69 6.03 7.29
CA ASN A 92 14.79 7.47 7.13
C ASN A 92 14.50 8.21 8.45
N GLU A 93 13.42 7.83 9.15
CA GLU A 93 13.06 8.44 10.45
C GLU A 93 14.08 8.15 11.55
N CYS A 94 14.83 7.04 11.47
CA CYS A 94 15.89 6.72 12.45
C CYS A 94 17.20 7.42 12.16
N PHE A 95 17.59 7.60 10.88
CA PHE A 95 18.96 7.93 10.52
C PHE A 95 19.12 9.27 9.82
N GLU A 96 18.02 9.87 9.33
CA GLU A 96 18.06 11.17 8.68
C GLU A 96 17.83 12.31 9.68
N LYS A 97 18.42 13.48 9.38
CA LYS A 97 18.24 14.68 10.21
C LYS A 97 16.77 15.11 10.24
N GLY A 98 16.24 15.26 11.44
CA GLY A 98 14.85 15.67 11.66
C GLY A 98 13.85 14.52 11.71
N GLY A 99 14.29 13.28 11.56
CA GLY A 99 13.41 12.12 11.67
C GLY A 99 12.90 11.87 13.09
N ASN A 100 11.71 11.27 13.20
CA ASN A 100 11.07 10.91 14.46
C ASN A 100 10.41 9.52 14.36
N PRO A 101 11.17 8.43 14.58
CA PRO A 101 10.66 7.07 14.42
C PRO A 101 9.53 6.69 15.38
N ASP A 102 9.38 7.40 16.48
CA ASP A 102 8.34 7.08 17.49
C ASP A 102 6.96 7.60 17.07
N ASN A 103 6.88 8.53 16.10
CA ASN A 103 5.63 9.13 15.61
C ASN A 103 5.02 8.41 14.37
N ILE A 104 5.72 7.43 13.80
CA ILE A 104 5.30 6.78 12.52
C ILE A 104 3.88 6.21 12.59
N ILE A 105 3.49 5.58 13.70
CA ILE A 105 2.14 5.00 13.84
C ILE A 105 1.07 6.07 13.77
N ASP A 106 1.26 7.18 14.46
CA ASP A 106 0.28 8.27 14.51
C ASP A 106 0.16 8.94 13.13
N GLU A 107 1.27 9.10 12.44
CA GLU A 107 1.28 9.61 11.07
C GLU A 107 0.61 8.65 10.08
N CYS A 108 0.81 7.33 10.22
CA CYS A 108 0.06 6.34 9.46
C CYS A 108 -1.45 6.47 9.72
N MET A 109 -1.86 6.69 10.97
CA MET A 109 -3.27 6.84 11.30
C MET A 109 -3.84 8.16 10.79
N LYS A 110 -3.08 9.26 10.84
CA LYS A 110 -3.45 10.54 10.22
C LYS A 110 -3.69 10.36 8.70
N LEU A 111 -2.77 9.69 8.01
CA LEU A 111 -2.92 9.35 6.60
C LEU A 111 -4.15 8.47 6.35
N TYR A 112 -4.38 7.45 7.19
CA TYR A 112 -5.51 6.55 7.04
C TYR A 112 -6.87 7.27 7.16
N GLN A 113 -6.98 8.31 7.96
CA GLN A 113 -8.23 9.08 8.15
C GLN A 113 -8.71 9.75 6.86
N VAL A 114 -7.81 10.15 5.96
CA VAL A 114 -8.14 10.77 4.67
C VAL A 114 -8.33 9.77 3.54
N CYS A 115 -7.93 8.51 3.76
CA CYS A 115 -8.02 7.44 2.76
C CYS A 115 -9.38 6.72 2.79
N GLY A 116 -9.80 6.19 1.65
CA GLY A 116 -10.84 5.15 1.59
C GLY A 116 -10.28 3.78 1.96
N HIS A 117 -9.06 3.50 1.49
CA HIS A 117 -8.26 2.33 1.87
C HIS A 117 -6.79 2.72 1.93
N LEU A 118 -6.07 2.21 2.94
CA LEU A 118 -4.62 2.33 3.06
C LEU A 118 -4.00 0.94 3.06
N VAL A 119 -3.12 0.68 2.10
CA VAL A 119 -2.33 -0.55 2.00
C VAL A 119 -0.90 -0.19 2.36
N ILE A 120 -0.33 -0.85 3.34
CA ILE A 120 1.04 -0.63 3.82
C ILE A 120 1.86 -1.86 3.51
N VAL A 121 2.96 -1.68 2.76
CA VAL A 121 3.95 -2.72 2.53
C VAL A 121 5.04 -2.61 3.59
N THR A 122 5.37 -3.73 4.22
CA THR A 122 6.49 -3.87 5.14
C THR A 122 7.37 -5.06 4.79
N ASN A 123 8.54 -5.16 5.41
CA ASN A 123 9.47 -6.24 5.17
C ASN A 123 9.65 -7.11 6.42
N GLU A 124 9.98 -8.37 6.18
CA GLU A 124 10.57 -9.26 7.16
C GLU A 124 12.09 -9.28 6.97
N VAL A 125 12.81 -8.95 8.04
CA VAL A 125 14.27 -8.88 8.07
C VAL A 125 14.84 -9.57 9.33
N PHE A 126 14.08 -10.53 9.89
CA PHE A 126 14.32 -11.04 11.24
C PHE A 126 15.07 -12.38 11.28
N PHE A 127 15.27 -13.06 10.14
CA PHE A 127 15.66 -14.48 10.10
C PHE A 127 16.88 -14.78 9.22
N ASP A 128 17.80 -13.84 9.06
CA ASP A 128 19.00 -14.09 8.24
C ASP A 128 20.19 -14.70 9.00
N GLY A 129 20.11 -14.78 10.34
CA GLY A 129 21.13 -15.41 11.17
C GLY A 129 22.44 -14.61 11.28
N CYS A 130 22.46 -13.39 10.77
CA CYS A 130 23.65 -12.53 10.81
C CYS A 130 23.81 -11.82 12.15
N GLU A 131 25.07 -11.63 12.58
CA GLU A 131 25.37 -10.69 13.66
C GLU A 131 25.44 -9.27 13.11
N TYR A 132 24.66 -8.38 13.72
CA TYR A 132 24.60 -6.97 13.37
C TYR A 132 25.20 -6.10 14.46
N ASP A 133 25.64 -4.90 14.08
CA ASP A 133 25.98 -3.83 15.01
C ASP A 133 24.76 -3.38 15.83
N THR A 134 25.02 -2.56 16.85
CA THR A 134 23.98 -2.12 17.80
C THR A 134 22.88 -1.31 17.13
N ASP A 135 23.20 -0.46 16.15
CA ASP A 135 22.22 0.42 15.51
C ASP A 135 21.30 -0.38 14.60
N THR A 136 21.86 -1.32 13.84
CA THR A 136 21.08 -2.27 13.02
C THR A 136 20.19 -3.15 13.89
N LYS A 137 20.69 -3.66 15.03
CA LYS A 137 19.86 -4.42 15.99
C LYS A 137 18.69 -3.59 16.55
N ASN A 138 18.94 -2.32 16.86
CA ASN A 138 17.89 -1.40 17.33
C ASN A 138 16.86 -1.11 16.25
N TYR A 139 17.29 -0.87 15.00
CA TYR A 139 16.42 -0.69 13.86
C TYR A 139 15.52 -1.92 13.63
N ILE A 140 16.08 -3.13 13.62
CA ILE A 140 15.33 -4.39 13.47
C ILE A 140 14.29 -4.53 14.58
N LYS A 141 14.65 -4.27 15.82
CA LYS A 141 13.75 -4.27 16.97
C LYS A 141 12.58 -3.28 16.83
N ARG A 142 12.90 -2.04 16.36
CA ARG A 142 11.88 -1.01 16.10
C ARG A 142 10.94 -1.44 14.98
N LEU A 143 11.46 -1.99 13.87
CA LEU A 143 10.65 -2.48 12.76
C LEU A 143 9.69 -3.60 13.23
N GLY A 144 10.17 -4.54 14.04
CA GLY A 144 9.32 -5.60 14.60
C GLY A 144 8.18 -5.05 15.46
N ARG A 145 8.48 -4.08 16.36
CA ARG A 145 7.45 -3.42 17.18
C ARG A 145 6.45 -2.64 16.33
N LEU A 146 6.91 -1.95 15.30
CA LEU A 146 6.08 -1.21 14.36
C LEU A 146 5.14 -2.15 13.60
N ASN A 147 5.65 -3.27 13.09
CA ASN A 147 4.85 -4.29 12.41
C ASN A 147 3.76 -4.87 13.32
N ILE A 148 4.08 -5.14 14.60
CA ILE A 148 3.09 -5.61 15.58
C ILE A 148 1.99 -4.57 15.80
N GLN A 149 2.33 -3.28 15.93
CA GLN A 149 1.35 -2.21 16.14
C GLN A 149 0.45 -2.02 14.92
N LEU A 150 1.03 -2.05 13.70
CA LEU A 150 0.27 -1.99 12.46
C LEU A 150 -0.68 -3.18 12.30
N ALA A 151 -0.19 -4.41 12.57
CA ALA A 151 -1.01 -5.63 12.47
C ALA A 151 -2.19 -5.60 13.45
N LYS A 152 -2.01 -5.06 14.67
CA LYS A 152 -3.11 -4.89 15.64
C LYS A 152 -4.19 -3.94 15.11
N LYS A 153 -3.80 -2.84 14.47
CA LYS A 153 -4.71 -1.82 13.94
C LYS A 153 -5.33 -2.19 12.58
N ALA A 154 -4.67 -3.06 11.80
CA ALA A 154 -5.11 -3.44 10.47
C ALA A 154 -6.40 -4.27 10.46
N ASP A 155 -7.23 -4.08 9.43
CA ASP A 155 -8.39 -4.91 9.12
C ASP A 155 -7.97 -6.26 8.49
N ALA A 156 -6.86 -6.27 7.73
CA ALA A 156 -6.29 -7.46 7.14
C ALA A 156 -4.76 -7.43 7.20
N VAL A 157 -4.16 -8.60 7.42
CA VAL A 157 -2.71 -8.83 7.42
C VAL A 157 -2.42 -10.00 6.51
N VAL A 158 -1.59 -9.77 5.50
CA VAL A 158 -1.24 -10.74 4.46
C VAL A 158 0.26 -10.84 4.36
N GLU A 159 0.78 -12.03 4.48
CA GLU A 159 2.17 -12.36 4.13
C GLU A 159 2.21 -12.90 2.70
N VAL A 160 3.19 -12.47 1.92
CA VAL A 160 3.40 -12.97 0.56
C VAL A 160 4.65 -13.83 0.52
N VAL A 161 4.46 -15.11 0.22
CA VAL A 161 5.51 -16.13 0.11
C VAL A 161 5.48 -16.68 -1.31
N TYR A 162 6.55 -16.52 -2.07
CA TYR A 162 6.64 -16.97 -3.47
C TYR A 162 5.44 -16.51 -4.33
N SER A 163 5.05 -15.25 -4.19
CA SER A 163 3.86 -14.64 -4.82
C SER A 163 2.50 -15.23 -4.38
N ILE A 164 2.48 -16.12 -3.38
CA ILE A 164 1.27 -16.70 -2.81
C ILE A 164 0.88 -15.91 -1.55
N PRO A 165 -0.34 -15.33 -1.47
CA PRO A 165 -0.79 -14.63 -0.28
C PRO A 165 -1.22 -15.60 0.81
N VAL A 166 -0.65 -15.44 2.00
CA VAL A 166 -1.02 -16.14 3.23
C VAL A 166 -1.69 -15.14 4.17
N PHE A 167 -2.93 -15.40 4.53
CA PHE A 167 -3.71 -14.50 5.39
C PHE A 167 -3.53 -14.85 6.86
N HIS A 168 -2.97 -13.92 7.63
CA HIS A 168 -2.90 -13.99 9.08
C HIS A 168 -4.11 -13.35 9.76
N LYS A 169 -4.77 -12.38 9.08
CA LYS A 169 -5.95 -11.66 9.60
C LYS A 169 -6.82 -11.17 8.46
N GLY A 170 -8.15 -11.20 8.64
CA GLY A 170 -9.11 -10.47 7.83
C GLY A 170 -9.34 -10.98 6.41
N LYS A 171 -9.07 -12.26 6.10
CA LYS A 171 -9.27 -12.85 4.77
C LYS A 171 -10.67 -12.60 4.24
N ASN A 172 -11.69 -13.01 4.98
CA ASN A 172 -13.09 -12.88 4.57
C ASN A 172 -13.49 -11.41 4.37
N ILE A 173 -13.04 -10.53 5.26
CA ILE A 173 -13.33 -9.09 5.17
C ILE A 173 -12.78 -8.49 3.87
N LEU A 174 -11.55 -8.83 3.49
CA LEU A 174 -10.93 -8.33 2.28
C LEU A 174 -11.59 -8.94 1.02
N GLU A 175 -11.83 -10.24 1.00
CA GLU A 175 -12.47 -10.92 -0.12
C GLU A 175 -13.90 -10.42 -0.35
N ASP A 176 -14.69 -10.25 0.70
CA ASP A 176 -16.05 -9.72 0.62
C ASP A 176 -16.06 -8.26 0.13
N LYS A 177 -15.11 -7.45 0.58
CA LYS A 177 -14.99 -6.07 0.12
C LYS A 177 -14.72 -5.99 -1.38
N ILE A 178 -13.81 -6.83 -1.88
CA ILE A 178 -13.47 -6.92 -3.31
C ILE A 178 -14.68 -7.47 -4.10
N ARG A 179 -15.33 -8.52 -3.61
CA ARG A 179 -16.49 -9.15 -4.25
C ARG A 179 -17.68 -8.19 -4.37
N ASN A 180 -18.04 -7.50 -3.29
CA ASN A 180 -19.13 -6.54 -3.28
C ASN A 180 -18.89 -5.39 -4.25
N ARG A 181 -17.64 -4.95 -4.36
CA ARG A 181 -17.26 -3.93 -5.32
C ARG A 181 -17.44 -4.40 -6.77
N ASN A 182 -16.98 -5.61 -7.11
CA ASN A 182 -17.14 -6.18 -8.45
C ASN A 182 -18.62 -6.31 -8.84
N ARG A 183 -19.48 -6.70 -7.89
CA ARG A 183 -20.94 -6.73 -8.09
C ARG A 183 -21.51 -5.34 -8.40
N LEU A 184 -21.06 -4.31 -7.67
CA LEU A 184 -21.52 -2.94 -7.90
C LEU A 184 -21.14 -2.45 -9.31
N ILE A 185 -19.89 -2.68 -9.73
CA ILE A 185 -19.41 -2.31 -11.09
C ILE A 185 -20.24 -3.04 -12.16
N SER A 186 -20.49 -4.35 -12.00
CA SER A 186 -21.28 -5.12 -12.97
C SER A 186 -22.72 -4.61 -13.08
N ASN A 187 -23.32 -4.19 -11.97
CA ASN A 187 -24.68 -3.63 -11.99
C ASN A 187 -24.72 -2.26 -12.68
N ILE A 188 -23.74 -1.39 -12.44
CA ILE A 188 -23.63 -0.08 -13.12
C ILE A 188 -23.47 -0.29 -14.63
N ASN A 189 -22.60 -1.21 -15.06
CA ASN A 189 -22.39 -1.49 -16.48
C ASN A 189 -23.67 -2.07 -17.15
N ARG A 190 -24.40 -2.95 -16.46
CA ARG A 190 -25.70 -3.44 -16.96
C ARG A 190 -26.73 -2.32 -17.12
N SER A 191 -26.79 -1.39 -16.17
CA SER A 191 -27.71 -0.25 -16.23
C SER A 191 -27.34 0.69 -17.38
N ARG A 192 -26.05 1.02 -17.56
CA ARG A 192 -25.58 1.82 -18.70
C ARG A 192 -25.89 1.16 -20.04
N ASN A 193 -25.65 -0.14 -20.20
CA ASN A 193 -25.94 -0.86 -21.44
C ASN A 193 -27.46 -0.87 -21.75
N ARG A 194 -28.33 -1.02 -20.74
CA ARG A 194 -29.80 -0.91 -20.94
C ARG A 194 -30.18 0.49 -21.40
N GLN A 195 -29.62 1.55 -20.84
CA GLN A 195 -29.88 2.93 -21.27
C GLN A 195 -29.47 3.15 -22.73
N ILE A 196 -28.26 2.71 -23.10
CA ILE A 196 -27.75 2.80 -24.49
C ILE A 196 -28.66 2.03 -25.44
N THR A 197 -29.10 0.82 -25.08
CA THR A 197 -30.01 0.01 -25.90
C THR A 197 -31.39 0.72 -26.08
N ASN A 198 -31.89 1.36 -25.04
CA ASN A 198 -33.14 2.11 -25.12
C ASN A 198 -33.02 3.35 -26.01
N ILE A 199 -31.91 4.10 -25.86
CA ILE A 199 -31.62 5.26 -26.73
C ILE A 199 -31.52 4.84 -28.21
N ASN A 200 -30.81 3.74 -28.50
CA ASN A 200 -30.69 3.22 -29.85
C ASN A 200 -32.02 2.72 -30.45
N LYS A 201 -32.95 2.23 -29.61
CA LYS A 201 -34.30 1.90 -30.04
C LYS A 201 -35.14 3.15 -30.41
N ILE A 202 -34.97 4.22 -29.63
CA ILE A 202 -35.65 5.50 -29.87
C ILE A 202 -35.15 6.19 -31.14
N LEU A 203 -33.80 6.10 -31.37
CA LEU A 203 -33.16 6.70 -32.56
C LEU A 203 -33.41 5.91 -33.88
N LYS A 204 -33.98 4.71 -33.83
CA LYS A 204 -34.31 3.90 -35.00
C LYS A 204 -35.76 4.06 -35.47
N ILE A 205 -36.51 4.96 -34.85
CA ILE A 205 -37.82 5.46 -35.29
C ILE A 205 -37.64 6.75 -36.08
#